data_b5c2dd8cc69e25363b3e1eb4936da97d
#
_entry.id   b5c2dd8cc69e25363b3e1eb4936da97d
#
_cell.length_a   1.000
_cell.length_b   1.000
_cell.length_c   1.000
_cell.angle_alpha   90.00
_cell.angle_beta   90.00
_cell.angle_gamma   90.00
#
_symmetry.space_group_name_H-M   'P 1'
#
loop_
_entity.id
_entity.type
_entity.pdbx_description
1 polymer ?
#
loop_
_entity_poly.entity_id
_entity_poly.type
_entity_poly.pdbx_seq_one_letter_code
_entity_poly.pdbx_strand_id
1 'polypeptide(L)'
;MLTPPTTTAAITCNEPDPRLHADMRDAVYTTFPASEPYRHIEEGPENAVAHLATAMLFGESTWAPVRNGRLDLGTWQHVYLVELYEPRTRQVDVAVLGE
;
A
#
# COMPACT_ATOMS: atom_id res chain seq x y z
N MET A 1 4.24 -6.05 -12.97
CA MET A 1 3.58 -6.20 -11.64
C MET A 1 4.58 -5.93 -10.54
N LEU A 2 4.16 -5.18 -9.57
CA LEU A 2 4.91 -4.89 -8.36
C LEU A 2 4.08 -5.35 -7.16
N THR A 3 4.63 -6.19 -6.31
CA THR A 3 3.91 -6.70 -5.13
C THR A 3 4.85 -6.89 -3.95
N PRO A 4 4.49 -6.40 -2.74
CA PRO A 4 5.21 -6.76 -1.53
C PRO A 4 4.66 -8.09 -0.99
N PRO A 5 5.51 -9.10 -0.74
CA PRO A 5 5.05 -10.37 -0.20
C PRO A 5 4.77 -10.27 1.31
N THR A 6 3.80 -9.46 1.66
CA THR A 6 3.41 -9.17 3.05
C THR A 6 1.92 -8.88 3.14
N THR A 7 1.40 -8.85 4.35
CA THR A 7 -0.02 -8.61 4.63
C THR A 7 -0.29 -7.27 5.32
N THR A 8 0.75 -6.47 5.55
CA THR A 8 0.64 -5.18 6.24
C THR A 8 1.27 -4.02 5.48
N ALA A 9 1.53 -4.20 4.21
CA ALA A 9 1.98 -3.15 3.30
C ALA A 9 1.43 -3.39 1.91
N ALA A 10 1.37 -2.35 1.11
CA ALA A 10 0.84 -2.39 -0.24
C ALA A 10 1.66 -1.52 -1.19
N ILE A 11 1.46 -1.69 -2.49
CA ILE A 11 2.02 -0.80 -3.51
C ILE A 11 0.88 -0.16 -4.27
N THR A 12 0.97 1.13 -4.46
CA THR A 12 0.00 1.91 -5.24
C THR A 12 0.69 2.99 -6.05
N CYS A 13 -0.05 3.60 -6.97
CA CYS A 13 0.42 4.74 -7.74
C CYS A 13 -0.48 5.93 -7.45
N ASN A 14 0.12 7.06 -7.09
CA ASN A 14 -0.61 8.31 -6.90
C ASN A 14 0.36 9.50 -6.90
N GLU A 15 -0.15 10.68 -6.63
CA GLU A 15 0.61 11.93 -6.60
C GLU A 15 1.55 12.00 -5.40
N PRO A 16 2.80 12.49 -5.57
CA PRO A 16 3.78 12.60 -4.48
C PRO A 16 3.54 13.85 -3.63
N ASP A 17 2.44 13.94 -2.92
CA ASP A 17 2.08 15.06 -2.07
C ASP A 17 1.97 14.62 -0.61
N PRO A 18 2.83 15.13 0.31
CA PRO A 18 2.74 14.78 1.73
C PRO A 18 1.40 15.10 2.38
N ARG A 19 0.68 16.11 1.88
CA ARG A 19 -0.66 16.46 2.39
C ARG A 19 -1.68 15.38 1.99
N LEU A 20 -1.56 14.85 0.77
CA LEU A 20 -2.38 13.73 0.33
C LEU A 20 -2.07 12.47 1.16
N HIS A 21 -0.80 12.23 1.45
CA HIS A 21 -0.40 11.08 2.29
C HIS A 21 -0.99 11.18 3.69
N ALA A 22 -1.04 12.39 4.27
CA ALA A 22 -1.69 12.62 5.56
C ALA A 22 -3.20 12.34 5.47
N ASP A 23 -3.86 12.80 4.41
CA ASP A 23 -5.28 12.53 4.18
C ASP A 23 -5.55 11.03 4.02
N MET A 24 -4.69 10.31 3.32
CA MET A 24 -4.80 8.85 3.16
C MET A 24 -4.68 8.14 4.50
N ARG A 25 -3.74 8.55 5.34
CA ARG A 25 -3.57 8.01 6.69
C ARG A 25 -4.83 8.22 7.52
N ASP A 26 -5.36 9.44 7.51
CA ASP A 26 -6.57 9.78 8.26
C ASP A 26 -7.77 8.97 7.75
N ALA A 27 -7.89 8.79 6.43
CA ALA A 27 -8.94 7.97 5.83
C ALA A 27 -8.87 6.50 6.25
N VAL A 28 -7.67 5.93 6.35
CA VAL A 28 -7.48 4.55 6.85
C VAL A 28 -8.01 4.43 8.27
N TYR A 29 -7.62 5.33 9.17
CA TYR A 29 -8.04 5.27 10.56
C TYR A 29 -9.48 5.70 10.80
N THR A 30 -10.07 6.45 9.89
CA THR A 30 -11.52 6.74 9.90
C THR A 30 -12.32 5.52 9.46
N THR A 31 -11.85 4.81 8.44
CA THR A 31 -12.50 3.61 7.91
C THR A 31 -12.35 2.43 8.88
N PHE A 32 -11.17 2.25 9.45
CA PHE A 32 -10.83 1.18 10.40
C PHE A 32 -10.28 1.79 11.70
N PRO A 33 -11.16 2.29 12.60
CA PRO A 33 -10.68 2.88 13.85
C PRO A 33 -9.95 1.88 14.73
N ALA A 34 -8.85 2.30 15.33
CA ALA A 34 -8.09 1.44 16.26
C ALA A 34 -8.87 1.08 17.52
N SER A 35 -9.93 1.82 17.83
CA SER A 35 -10.81 1.57 18.98
C SER A 35 -11.81 0.43 18.77
N GLU A 36 -11.95 -0.09 17.56
CA GLU A 36 -12.85 -1.22 17.29
C GLU A 36 -12.33 -2.51 17.97
N PRO A 37 -13.22 -3.39 18.44
CA PRO A 37 -12.81 -4.63 19.08
C PRO A 37 -12.45 -5.71 18.06
N TYR A 38 -11.33 -5.54 17.37
CA TYR A 38 -10.87 -6.51 16.38
C TYR A 38 -10.51 -7.85 17.04
N ARG A 39 -10.75 -8.94 16.32
CA ARG A 39 -10.43 -10.30 16.80
C ARG A 39 -8.96 -10.65 16.60
N HIS A 40 -8.33 -10.14 15.54
CA HIS A 40 -6.91 -10.31 15.27
C HIS A 40 -6.12 -9.30 16.08
N ILE A 41 -5.81 -9.63 17.34
CA ILE A 41 -5.33 -8.67 18.34
C ILE A 41 -3.96 -9.00 18.93
N GLU A 42 -3.33 -10.09 18.52
CA GLU A 42 -2.05 -10.58 19.08
C GLU A 42 -0.94 -9.54 19.00
N GLU A 43 -0.93 -8.71 17.95
CA GLU A 43 0.06 -7.65 17.75
C GLU A 43 -0.53 -6.24 17.93
N GLY A 44 -1.73 -6.15 18.52
CA GLY A 44 -2.40 -4.88 18.80
C GLY A 44 -3.40 -4.45 17.71
N PRO A 45 -4.24 -3.44 18.02
CA PRO A 45 -5.27 -3.00 17.09
C PRO A 45 -4.71 -2.34 15.82
N GLU A 46 -3.57 -1.68 15.89
CA GLU A 46 -2.92 -1.05 14.73
C GLU A 46 -2.49 -2.10 13.70
N ASN A 47 -2.07 -3.27 14.16
CA ASN A 47 -1.75 -4.38 13.27
C ASN A 47 -3.00 -4.91 12.56
N ALA A 48 -4.13 -5.04 13.28
CA ALA A 48 -5.40 -5.43 12.68
C ALA A 48 -5.85 -4.42 11.61
N VAL A 49 -5.75 -3.12 11.90
CA VAL A 49 -6.05 -2.05 10.94
C VAL A 49 -5.17 -2.18 9.69
N ALA A 50 -3.88 -2.44 9.87
CA ALA A 50 -2.95 -2.60 8.75
C ALA A 50 -3.34 -3.75 7.83
N HIS A 51 -3.71 -4.90 8.39
CA HIS A 51 -4.19 -6.05 7.61
C HIS A 51 -5.47 -5.72 6.83
N LEU A 52 -6.43 -5.07 7.49
CA LEU A 52 -7.69 -4.70 6.88
C LEU A 52 -7.49 -3.67 5.75
N ALA A 53 -6.68 -2.65 5.98
CA ALA A 53 -6.39 -1.64 4.98
C ALA A 53 -5.67 -2.25 3.77
N THR A 54 -4.71 -3.14 3.98
CA THR A 54 -4.02 -3.83 2.90
C THR A 54 -5.00 -4.63 2.04
N ALA A 55 -5.87 -5.41 2.67
CA ALA A 55 -6.80 -6.28 1.95
C ALA A 55 -7.95 -5.52 1.29
N MET A 56 -8.49 -4.50 1.96
CA MET A 56 -9.78 -3.91 1.59
C MET A 56 -9.65 -2.58 0.85
N LEU A 57 -8.58 -1.82 1.04
CA LEU A 57 -8.41 -0.50 0.43
C LEU A 57 -7.36 -0.48 -0.68
N PHE A 58 -6.21 -1.11 -0.47
CA PHE A 58 -5.09 -1.00 -1.41
C PHE A 58 -4.94 -2.21 -2.33
N GLY A 59 -5.23 -3.41 -1.83
CA GLY A 59 -4.92 -4.64 -2.55
C GLY A 59 -3.44 -5.02 -2.46
N GLU A 60 -3.09 -6.15 -3.06
CA GLU A 60 -1.76 -6.75 -2.89
C GLU A 60 -0.71 -6.22 -3.85
N SER A 61 -1.12 -5.83 -5.06
CA SER A 61 -0.18 -5.51 -6.12
C SER A 61 -0.68 -4.38 -6.98
N THR A 62 0.25 -3.78 -7.72
CA THR A 62 -0.08 -2.79 -8.74
C THR A 62 0.55 -3.17 -10.08
N TRP A 63 -0.07 -2.72 -11.15
CA TRP A 63 0.38 -2.93 -12.51
C TRP A 63 0.67 -1.58 -13.15
N ALA A 64 1.72 -1.52 -13.94
CA ALA A 64 2.03 -0.35 -14.74
C ALA A 64 2.55 -0.79 -16.11
N PRO A 65 2.19 -0.09 -17.19
CA PRO A 65 2.76 -0.37 -18.50
C PRO A 65 4.24 -0.01 -18.55
N VAL A 66 4.98 -0.75 -19.34
CA VAL A 66 6.39 -0.49 -19.60
C VAL A 66 6.56 -0.14 -21.07
N ARG A 67 7.20 0.98 -21.36
CA ARG A 67 7.53 1.43 -22.72
C ARG A 67 8.98 1.90 -22.76
N ASN A 68 9.72 1.46 -23.78
CA ASN A 68 11.11 1.88 -23.99
C ASN A 68 11.98 1.72 -22.74
N GLY A 69 11.79 0.62 -21.99
CA GLY A 69 12.56 0.30 -20.80
C GLY A 69 12.20 1.10 -19.57
N ARG A 70 11.06 1.81 -19.56
CA ARG A 70 10.61 2.65 -18.44
C ARG A 70 9.15 2.38 -18.10
N LEU A 71 8.78 2.63 -16.86
CA LEU A 71 7.37 2.67 -16.47
C LEU A 71 6.68 3.84 -17.19
N ASP A 72 5.59 3.54 -17.87
CA ASP A 72 4.80 4.54 -18.59
C ASP A 72 3.71 5.07 -17.65
N LEU A 73 4.09 6.02 -16.81
CA LEU A 73 3.22 6.61 -15.81
C LEU A 73 2.74 7.99 -16.28
N GLY A 74 1.56 8.38 -15.81
CA GLY A 74 1.08 9.76 -15.97
C GLY A 74 1.98 10.73 -15.21
N THR A 75 1.88 12.03 -15.55
CA THR A 75 2.74 13.09 -14.99
C THR A 75 2.75 13.11 -13.46
N TRP A 76 1.61 12.85 -12.84
CA TRP A 76 1.46 12.90 -11.38
C TRP A 76 1.48 11.54 -10.71
N GLN A 77 1.68 10.48 -11.48
CA GLN A 77 1.73 9.12 -10.93
C GLN A 77 3.14 8.77 -10.50
N HIS A 78 3.29 8.43 -9.22
CA HIS A 78 4.49 7.83 -8.66
C HIS A 78 4.13 6.51 -8.00
N VAL A 79 5.06 5.58 -8.00
CA VAL A 79 4.90 4.29 -7.33
C VAL A 79 5.26 4.45 -5.86
N TYR A 80 4.40 3.97 -4.97
CA TYR A 80 4.61 4.01 -3.53
C TYR A 80 4.58 2.65 -2.91
N LEU A 81 5.48 2.41 -1.97
CA LEU A 81 5.29 1.40 -0.95
C LEU A 81 4.53 2.05 0.21
N VAL A 82 3.34 1.56 0.48
CA VAL A 82 2.49 2.05 1.57
C VAL A 82 2.72 1.15 2.78
N GLU A 83 3.44 1.65 3.79
CA GLU A 83 3.62 0.95 5.05
C GLU A 83 2.41 1.21 5.94
N LEU A 84 1.68 0.17 6.28
CA LEU A 84 0.42 0.28 7.01
C LEU A 84 0.51 -0.10 8.48
N TYR A 85 1.61 -0.70 8.91
CA TYR A 85 1.81 -1.10 10.30
C TYR A 85 2.95 -0.32 10.96
N GLU A 86 4.19 -0.72 10.71
CA GLU A 86 5.36 -0.07 11.30
C GLU A 86 6.52 -0.03 10.29
N PRO A 87 7.39 0.98 10.36
CA PRO A 87 8.55 1.05 9.47
C PRO A 87 9.44 -0.18 9.62
N ARG A 88 9.73 -0.84 8.49
CA ARG A 88 10.66 -1.98 8.44
C ARG A 88 11.18 -2.14 7.02
N THR A 89 12.27 -2.90 6.87
CA THR A 89 12.74 -3.28 5.55
C THR A 89 11.73 -4.24 4.91
N ARG A 90 11.27 -3.89 3.72
CA ARG A 90 10.32 -4.68 2.95
C ARG A 90 10.96 -5.18 1.67
N GLN A 91 10.51 -6.33 1.22
CA GLN A 91 10.81 -6.86 -0.10
C GLN A 91 9.71 -6.46 -1.07
N VAL A 92 10.08 -6.17 -2.31
CA VAL A 92 9.11 -5.94 -3.40
C VAL A 92 9.46 -6.89 -4.54
N ASP A 93 8.51 -7.71 -4.92
CA ASP A 93 8.65 -8.61 -6.05
C ASP A 93 8.22 -7.88 -7.33
N VAL A 94 8.99 -8.05 -8.38
CA VAL A 94 8.75 -7.42 -9.68
C VAL A 94 8.62 -8.50 -10.74
N ALA A 95 7.55 -8.46 -11.50
CA ALA A 95 7.38 -9.29 -12.68
C ALA A 95 7.11 -8.42 -13.90
N VAL A 96 7.78 -8.71 -15.00
CA VAL A 96 7.58 -8.02 -16.28
C VAL A 96 7.01 -9.03 -17.25
N LEU A 97 5.85 -8.69 -17.84
CA LEU A 97 5.16 -9.52 -18.82
C LEU A 97 5.14 -8.80 -20.19
N GLY A 98 5.26 -9.57 -21.25
CA GLY A 98 5.18 -9.04 -22.59
C GLY A 98 6.27 -9.59 -23.51
N GLU A 99 6.35 -9.00 -24.66
CA GLU A 99 7.29 -9.39 -25.71
C GLU A 99 8.46 -8.40 -25.86
#